data_3d3333bf6dffb801e1045950b0a000f4
#
_entry.id   3d3333bf6dffb801e1045950b0a000f4
#
_cell.length_a   1.000
_cell.length_b   1.000
_cell.length_c   1.000
_cell.angle_alpha   90.00
_cell.angle_beta   90.00
_cell.angle_gamma   90.00
#
_symmetry.space_group_name_H-M   'P 1'
#
loop_
_entity.id
_entity.type
_entity.pdbx_description
1 polymer ?
#
loop_
_entity_poly.entity_id
_entity_poly.type
_entity_poly.pdbx_seq_one_letter_code
_entity_poly.pdbx_strand_id
1 'polypeptide(L)'
;MPPRAKILQAAVVLLAALLPVSTHAEGIDTEHLFGFMIGTDVGSVGEREFQSETTGRFGKNGGRYRAVGQEFELEFVPAQNFRVEIGSTIASHQISGVPGLDDQRRLSWQGGSLDLRYRFLDRETALFGLTFAAEAHAHRVDETTAETVRSFGTEFRLAFDRELVPDRVIAAFNLIYEPEWTRLVGSGVMERESTAGAALGVMAQLRPGFLLGGEARYLRKYEGTGLEELAGQALFVGPTAYFQLSKRSRLTASYSVQAWGRPAGSIASLDLVNFERHQARLIFGFNF
;
A
#
# COMPACT_ATOMS: atom_id res chain seq x y z
N MET A 1 -14.08 -41.77 -61.14
CA MET A 1 -13.61 -40.48 -60.59
C MET A 1 -13.55 -40.58 -59.08
N PRO A 2 -12.42 -40.34 -58.45
CA PRO A 2 -12.13 -40.74 -57.08
C PRO A 2 -12.58 -39.71 -56.03
N PRO A 3 -12.79 -40.15 -54.79
CA PRO A 3 -13.33 -39.35 -53.69
C PRO A 3 -12.27 -38.49 -52.95
N ARG A 4 -11.49 -37.74 -53.71
CA ARG A 4 -10.43 -36.89 -53.10
C ARG A 4 -10.92 -35.54 -52.51
N ALA A 5 -12.08 -35.07 -52.94
CA ALA A 5 -12.60 -33.77 -52.49
C ALA A 5 -13.25 -33.79 -51.09
N LYS A 6 -13.74 -34.92 -50.65
CA LYS A 6 -14.41 -35.05 -49.32
C LYS A 6 -13.41 -35.17 -48.14
N ILE A 7 -12.20 -35.65 -48.40
CA ILE A 7 -11.15 -35.77 -47.34
C ILE A 7 -10.54 -34.40 -47.05
N LEU A 8 -10.46 -33.52 -48.03
CA LEU A 8 -9.90 -32.18 -47.81
C LEU A 8 -10.83 -31.27 -46.99
N GLN A 9 -12.17 -31.45 -47.16
CA GLN A 9 -13.13 -30.68 -46.36
C GLN A 9 -13.20 -31.14 -44.90
N ALA A 10 -13.03 -32.44 -44.61
CA ALA A 10 -12.98 -32.97 -43.23
C ALA A 10 -11.71 -32.52 -42.50
N ALA A 11 -10.57 -32.39 -43.20
CA ALA A 11 -9.33 -31.93 -42.61
C ALA A 11 -9.35 -30.43 -42.23
N VAL A 12 -10.03 -29.57 -43.02
CA VAL A 12 -10.17 -28.14 -42.74
C VAL A 12 -11.10 -27.87 -41.57
N VAL A 13 -12.17 -28.68 -41.38
CA VAL A 13 -13.10 -28.56 -40.26
C VAL A 13 -12.44 -29.05 -38.98
N LEU A 14 -11.57 -30.03 -38.98
CA LEU A 14 -10.86 -30.52 -37.79
C LEU A 14 -9.75 -29.60 -37.35
N LEU A 15 -9.14 -28.84 -38.27
CA LEU A 15 -8.10 -27.86 -37.94
C LEU A 15 -8.67 -26.56 -37.37
N ALA A 16 -9.91 -26.20 -37.66
CA ALA A 16 -10.61 -25.05 -37.10
C ALA A 16 -11.07 -25.28 -35.63
N ALA A 17 -11.18 -26.55 -35.19
CA ALA A 17 -11.57 -26.90 -33.83
C ALA A 17 -10.40 -26.89 -32.83
N LEU A 18 -9.16 -26.65 -33.29
CA LEU A 18 -7.93 -26.61 -32.47
C LEU A 18 -7.36 -25.18 -32.29
N LEU A 19 -8.11 -24.16 -32.70
CA LEU A 19 -7.75 -22.81 -32.27
C LEU A 19 -8.01 -22.72 -30.76
N PRO A 20 -7.00 -22.42 -29.95
CA PRO A 20 -7.25 -22.13 -28.55
C PRO A 20 -8.28 -20.99 -28.51
N VAL A 21 -9.43 -21.22 -27.92
CA VAL A 21 -10.28 -20.16 -27.43
C VAL A 21 -9.39 -19.43 -26.44
N SER A 22 -8.89 -18.27 -26.80
CA SER A 22 -8.24 -17.35 -25.87
C SER A 22 -9.34 -16.99 -24.87
N THR A 23 -9.47 -17.77 -23.80
CA THR A 23 -10.03 -17.23 -22.58
C THR A 23 -9.10 -16.09 -22.25
N HIS A 24 -9.56 -14.86 -22.37
CA HIS A 24 -8.93 -13.75 -21.71
C HIS A 24 -8.92 -14.16 -20.23
N ALA A 25 -7.77 -14.59 -19.76
CA ALA A 25 -7.55 -14.68 -18.33
C ALA A 25 -7.69 -13.23 -17.85
N GLU A 26 -8.53 -12.99 -16.85
CA GLU A 26 -8.53 -11.73 -16.14
C GLU A 26 -7.10 -11.53 -15.64
N GLY A 27 -6.47 -10.38 -15.96
CA GLY A 27 -5.10 -10.08 -15.58
C GLY A 27 -4.92 -10.13 -14.06
N ILE A 28 -3.69 -9.95 -13.58
CA ILE A 28 -3.40 -9.94 -12.14
C ILE A 28 -4.12 -8.74 -11.51
N ASP A 29 -5.07 -9.00 -10.62
CA ASP A 29 -5.71 -7.98 -9.81
C ASP A 29 -4.71 -7.35 -8.84
N THR A 30 -4.57 -6.02 -8.88
CA THR A 30 -3.62 -5.26 -8.07
C THR A 30 -4.24 -4.54 -6.89
N GLU A 31 -5.56 -4.63 -6.71
CA GLU A 31 -6.30 -3.87 -5.73
C GLU A 31 -5.68 -3.95 -4.32
N HIS A 32 -5.25 -5.16 -3.94
CA HIS A 32 -4.72 -5.44 -2.59
C HIS A 32 -3.41 -6.23 -2.61
N LEU A 33 -2.68 -6.15 -3.71
CA LEU A 33 -1.53 -7.00 -3.97
C LEU A 33 -0.31 -6.62 -3.14
N PHE A 34 -0.15 -5.34 -2.84
CA PHE A 34 1.01 -4.77 -2.17
C PHE A 34 0.73 -4.48 -0.69
N GLY A 35 1.79 -4.40 0.12
CA GLY A 35 1.63 -4.13 1.55
C GLY A 35 1.77 -2.65 1.91
N PHE A 36 2.70 -1.94 1.27
CA PHE A 36 3.01 -0.55 1.60
C PHE A 36 2.80 0.42 0.43
N MET A 37 2.23 -0.04 -0.65
CA MET A 37 1.87 0.76 -1.82
C MET A 37 0.54 0.24 -2.38
N ILE A 38 -0.05 0.97 -3.31
CA ILE A 38 -1.31 0.57 -3.94
C ILE A 38 -1.09 0.19 -5.41
N GLY A 39 -1.93 -0.71 -5.92
CA GLY A 39 -2.11 -0.95 -7.34
C GLY A 39 -3.10 0.03 -7.97
N THR A 40 -3.46 -0.19 -9.24
CA THR A 40 -4.39 0.68 -9.94
C THR A 40 -5.81 0.17 -9.98
N ASP A 41 -6.07 -1.08 -9.58
CA ASP A 41 -7.42 -1.61 -9.53
C ASP A 41 -8.22 -1.04 -8.35
N VAL A 42 -9.51 -0.90 -8.56
CA VAL A 42 -10.44 -0.28 -7.59
C VAL A 42 -11.69 -1.13 -7.33
N GLY A 43 -11.66 -2.39 -7.78
CA GLY A 43 -12.77 -3.33 -7.63
C GLY A 43 -13.94 -3.10 -8.59
N SER A 44 -14.98 -3.91 -8.44
CA SER A 44 -16.18 -3.95 -9.27
C SER A 44 -17.35 -3.19 -8.65
N VAL A 45 -18.19 -2.54 -9.45
CA VAL A 45 -19.36 -1.80 -8.95
C VAL A 45 -20.25 -2.69 -8.08
N GLY A 46 -20.54 -2.21 -6.88
CA GLY A 46 -21.35 -2.93 -5.88
C GLY A 46 -20.53 -3.81 -4.95
N GLU A 47 -19.24 -3.97 -5.18
CA GLU A 47 -18.32 -4.68 -4.28
C GLU A 47 -18.27 -4.02 -2.91
N ARG A 48 -18.19 -4.87 -1.88
CA ARG A 48 -18.05 -4.45 -0.48
C ARG A 48 -17.06 -5.37 0.18
N GLU A 49 -16.11 -4.77 0.87
CA GLU A 49 -15.08 -5.49 1.58
C GLU A 49 -14.93 -4.96 3.01
N PHE A 50 -14.64 -5.86 3.92
CA PHE A 50 -14.07 -5.55 5.23
C PHE A 50 -12.59 -5.88 5.19
N GLN A 51 -11.76 -4.92 5.59
CA GLN A 51 -10.32 -5.08 5.71
C GLN A 51 -9.87 -4.91 7.16
N SER A 52 -8.89 -5.69 7.55
CA SER A 52 -8.18 -5.61 8.83
C SER A 52 -6.70 -5.53 8.54
N GLU A 53 -6.11 -4.37 8.80
CA GLU A 53 -4.69 -4.10 8.60
C GLU A 53 -3.98 -3.99 9.95
N THR A 54 -2.90 -4.75 10.12
CA THR A 54 -1.97 -4.62 11.26
C THR A 54 -0.64 -4.10 10.75
N THR A 55 -0.24 -2.91 11.16
CA THR A 55 1.08 -2.33 10.85
C THR A 55 1.92 -2.22 12.11
N GLY A 56 3.08 -2.88 12.11
CA GLY A 56 4.08 -2.79 13.17
C GLY A 56 5.30 -2.00 12.72
N ARG A 57 5.77 -1.09 13.60
CA ARG A 57 6.97 -0.26 13.42
C ARG A 57 7.92 -0.51 14.58
N PHE A 58 9.18 -0.80 14.30
CA PHE A 58 10.14 -1.26 15.31
C PHE A 58 11.53 -0.63 15.11
N GLY A 59 12.13 -0.24 16.25
CA GLY A 59 13.51 0.23 16.32
C GLY A 59 13.70 1.67 15.90
N LYS A 60 14.12 2.49 16.85
CA LYS A 60 14.58 3.87 16.71
C LYS A 60 16.06 3.98 17.12
N ASN A 61 16.59 5.18 17.17
CA ASN A 61 17.97 5.45 17.56
C ASN A 61 18.17 5.28 19.08
N GLY A 62 18.40 4.04 19.50
CA GLY A 62 18.54 3.64 20.91
C GLY A 62 17.21 3.24 21.55
N GLY A 63 17.31 2.77 22.82
CA GLY A 63 16.16 2.35 23.61
C GLY A 63 15.37 1.19 23.01
N ARG A 64 14.12 1.08 23.43
CA ARG A 64 13.14 0.14 22.90
C ARG A 64 11.98 0.93 22.27
N TYR A 65 11.74 0.70 21.00
CA TYR A 65 10.63 1.29 20.26
C TYR A 65 9.80 0.22 19.58
N ARG A 66 8.49 0.24 19.85
CA ARG A 66 7.49 -0.56 19.18
C ARG A 66 6.18 0.24 19.11
N ALA A 67 5.71 0.49 17.91
CA ALA A 67 4.37 0.99 17.63
C ALA A 67 3.64 -0.03 16.76
N VAL A 68 2.39 -0.36 17.12
CA VAL A 68 1.54 -1.27 16.35
C VAL A 68 0.18 -0.62 16.19
N GLY A 69 -0.19 -0.35 14.95
CA GLY A 69 -1.53 0.07 14.55
C GLY A 69 -2.35 -1.13 14.09
N GLN A 70 -3.62 -1.16 14.49
CA GLN A 70 -4.63 -2.05 13.97
C GLN A 70 -5.74 -1.21 13.38
N GLU A 71 -5.88 -1.22 12.06
CA GLU A 71 -6.92 -0.53 11.33
C GLU A 71 -7.99 -1.50 10.87
N PHE A 72 -9.23 -1.06 10.96
CA PHE A 72 -10.40 -1.75 10.42
C PHE A 72 -11.06 -0.82 9.41
N GLU A 73 -11.26 -1.33 8.21
CA GLU A 73 -11.77 -0.57 7.08
C GLU A 73 -13.00 -1.24 6.50
N LEU A 74 -13.91 -0.40 6.04
CA LEU A 74 -15.04 -0.79 5.19
C LEU A 74 -14.86 -0.12 3.84
N GLU A 75 -14.77 -0.96 2.83
CA GLU A 75 -14.58 -0.56 1.45
C GLU A 75 -15.86 -0.82 0.65
N PHE A 76 -16.14 0.06 -0.30
CA PHE A 76 -17.22 -0.12 -1.26
C PHE A 76 -16.94 0.62 -2.57
N VAL A 77 -17.45 0.07 -3.67
CA VAL A 77 -17.31 0.60 -5.03
C VAL A 77 -18.69 1.11 -5.51
N PRO A 78 -19.01 2.40 -5.27
CA PRO A 78 -20.34 2.93 -5.60
C PRO A 78 -20.55 3.20 -7.09
N ALA A 79 -19.47 3.36 -7.85
CA ALA A 79 -19.51 3.66 -9.28
C ALA A 79 -18.28 3.07 -9.99
N GLN A 80 -18.38 2.94 -11.31
CA GLN A 80 -17.25 2.46 -12.11
C GLN A 80 -16.00 3.34 -11.89
N ASN A 81 -14.86 2.68 -11.70
CA ASN A 81 -13.56 3.30 -11.46
C ASN A 81 -13.45 4.14 -10.18
N PHE A 82 -14.40 4.07 -9.27
CA PHE A 82 -14.40 4.85 -8.05
C PHE A 82 -14.63 3.98 -6.83
N ARG A 83 -13.72 4.05 -5.85
CA ARG A 83 -13.72 3.32 -4.59
C ARG A 83 -13.69 4.28 -3.42
N VAL A 84 -14.37 3.91 -2.35
CA VAL A 84 -14.42 4.62 -1.07
C VAL A 84 -14.09 3.65 0.04
N GLU A 85 -13.17 4.02 0.94
CA GLU A 85 -12.85 3.28 2.17
C GLU A 85 -13.05 4.19 3.38
N ILE A 86 -13.57 3.63 4.47
CA ILE A 86 -13.71 4.30 5.76
C ILE A 86 -13.00 3.46 6.80
N GLY A 87 -12.00 4.05 7.45
CA GLY A 87 -11.11 3.39 8.40
C GLY A 87 -11.23 3.89 9.83
N SER A 88 -10.83 3.03 10.77
CA SER A 88 -10.69 3.35 12.19
C SER A 88 -9.53 2.59 12.80
N THR A 89 -8.59 3.30 13.43
CA THR A 89 -7.32 2.74 13.93
C THR A 89 -7.25 2.72 15.46
N ILE A 90 -6.79 1.59 15.99
CA ILE A 90 -6.37 1.43 17.38
C ILE A 90 -4.85 1.25 17.39
N ALA A 91 -4.13 2.02 18.22
CA ALA A 91 -2.67 1.97 18.28
C ALA A 91 -2.17 1.53 19.66
N SER A 92 -1.10 0.71 19.66
CA SER A 92 -0.36 0.28 20.84
C SER A 92 1.08 0.73 20.75
N HIS A 93 1.54 1.50 21.73
CA HIS A 93 2.91 1.99 21.81
C HIS A 93 3.64 1.43 23.03
N GLN A 94 4.91 1.08 22.84
CA GLN A 94 5.86 0.69 23.87
C GLN A 94 7.20 1.38 23.55
N ILE A 95 7.43 2.52 24.22
CA ILE A 95 8.59 3.37 24.02
C ILE A 95 9.33 3.45 25.35
N SER A 96 10.64 3.19 25.36
CA SER A 96 11.46 3.31 26.56
C SER A 96 12.92 3.59 26.22
N GLY A 97 13.45 4.68 26.78
CA GLY A 97 14.83 5.11 26.65
C GLY A 97 15.22 5.49 25.21
N VAL A 98 14.25 5.90 24.39
CA VAL A 98 14.51 6.39 23.01
C VAL A 98 14.84 7.86 23.07
N PRO A 99 16.02 8.31 22.59
CA PRO A 99 16.38 9.72 22.60
C PRO A 99 15.35 10.59 21.85
N GLY A 100 14.87 11.64 22.50
CA GLY A 100 13.91 12.58 21.94
C GLY A 100 12.45 12.13 22.02
N LEU A 101 12.16 10.98 22.63
CA LEU A 101 10.80 10.50 22.89
C LEU A 101 10.60 10.23 24.39
N ASP A 102 9.42 10.54 24.89
CA ASP A 102 9.02 10.19 26.24
C ASP A 102 8.75 8.68 26.37
N ASP A 103 9.04 8.11 27.54
CA ASP A 103 8.69 6.73 27.84
C ASP A 103 7.17 6.56 27.84
N GLN A 104 6.65 5.69 27.00
CA GLN A 104 5.21 5.48 26.82
C GLN A 104 4.86 3.98 26.78
N ARG A 105 3.78 3.63 27.47
CA ARG A 105 3.11 2.34 27.32
C ARG A 105 1.61 2.57 27.20
N ARG A 106 1.11 2.61 25.98
CA ARG A 106 -0.25 3.07 25.72
C ARG A 106 -0.95 2.17 24.69
N LEU A 107 -2.22 1.87 24.95
CA LEU A 107 -3.17 1.36 23.96
C LEU A 107 -4.29 2.38 23.86
N SER A 108 -4.62 2.85 22.66
CA SER A 108 -5.62 3.89 22.48
C SER A 108 -6.26 3.82 21.10
N TRP A 109 -7.49 4.29 21.01
CA TRP A 109 -8.05 4.66 19.72
C TRP A 109 -7.26 5.84 19.17
N GLN A 110 -6.69 5.66 17.98
CA GLN A 110 -5.81 6.64 17.33
C GLN A 110 -6.62 7.65 16.53
N GLY A 111 -7.54 7.19 15.70
CA GLY A 111 -8.30 8.05 14.82
C GLY A 111 -9.11 7.32 13.78
N GLY A 112 -9.47 8.03 12.72
CA GLY A 112 -10.19 7.49 11.57
C GLY A 112 -9.70 8.09 10.27
N SER A 113 -10.02 7.41 9.18
CA SER A 113 -9.60 7.72 7.81
C SER A 113 -10.77 7.65 6.82
N LEU A 114 -10.63 8.35 5.71
CA LEU A 114 -11.48 8.29 4.53
C LEU A 114 -10.59 8.30 3.29
N ASP A 115 -10.50 7.18 2.58
CA ASP A 115 -9.78 7.06 1.31
C ASP A 115 -10.76 7.09 0.13
N LEU A 116 -10.42 7.88 -0.88
CA LEU A 116 -11.13 8.02 -2.13
C LEU A 116 -10.18 7.69 -3.27
N ARG A 117 -10.51 6.69 -4.10
CA ARG A 117 -9.69 6.28 -5.24
C ARG A 117 -10.45 6.41 -6.55
N TYR A 118 -9.78 6.91 -7.56
CA TYR A 118 -10.32 7.00 -8.91
C TYR A 118 -9.32 6.49 -9.94
N ARG A 119 -9.72 5.44 -10.69
CA ARG A 119 -8.94 4.87 -11.79
C ARG A 119 -9.21 5.64 -13.08
N PHE A 120 -8.18 6.32 -13.56
CA PHE A 120 -8.22 7.08 -14.81
C PHE A 120 -7.96 6.22 -16.05
N LEU A 121 -7.03 5.26 -15.93
CA LEU A 121 -6.67 4.35 -17.00
C LEU A 121 -6.69 2.92 -16.48
N ASP A 122 -7.29 2.04 -17.28
CA ASP A 122 -7.29 0.61 -17.04
C ASP A 122 -6.18 -0.03 -17.87
N ARG A 123 -5.27 -0.80 -17.21
CA ARG A 123 -4.13 -1.45 -17.90
C ARG A 123 -4.56 -2.51 -18.91
N GLU A 124 -5.78 -3.04 -18.83
CA GLU A 124 -6.29 -4.00 -19.82
C GLU A 124 -6.60 -3.33 -21.17
N THR A 125 -6.95 -2.05 -21.14
CA THR A 125 -7.32 -1.27 -22.33
C THR A 125 -6.31 -0.20 -22.70
N ALA A 126 -5.40 0.17 -21.78
CA ALA A 126 -4.36 1.17 -21.94
C ALA A 126 -2.96 0.55 -21.81
N LEU A 127 -1.92 1.34 -22.09
CA LEU A 127 -0.52 0.91 -21.98
C LEU A 127 -0.10 0.58 -20.55
N PHE A 128 -0.75 1.22 -19.56
CA PHE A 128 -0.56 1.05 -18.11
C PHE A 128 -1.84 1.46 -17.39
N GLY A 129 -2.01 0.98 -16.17
CA GLY A 129 -3.03 1.45 -15.24
C GLY A 129 -2.63 2.77 -14.62
N LEU A 130 -3.61 3.63 -14.30
CA LEU A 130 -3.40 4.91 -13.61
C LEU A 130 -4.54 5.16 -12.64
N THR A 131 -4.21 5.28 -11.34
CA THR A 131 -5.16 5.58 -10.27
C THR A 131 -4.62 6.70 -9.39
N PHE A 132 -5.50 7.61 -9.02
CA PHE A 132 -5.25 8.61 -7.99
C PHE A 132 -6.02 8.23 -6.74
N ALA A 133 -5.36 8.33 -5.59
CA ALA A 133 -5.96 8.15 -4.27
C ALA A 133 -5.72 9.38 -3.40
N ALA A 134 -6.70 9.68 -2.54
CA ALA A 134 -6.61 10.71 -1.52
C ALA A 134 -7.23 10.17 -0.23
N GLU A 135 -6.38 9.94 0.78
CA GLU A 135 -6.78 9.48 2.10
C GLU A 135 -6.68 10.61 3.12
N ALA A 136 -7.83 11.14 3.54
CA ALA A 136 -7.89 12.08 4.64
C ALA A 136 -7.95 11.33 5.97
N HIS A 137 -7.14 11.73 6.95
CA HIS A 137 -7.12 11.12 8.28
C HIS A 137 -7.12 12.17 9.39
N ALA A 138 -7.68 11.79 10.53
CA ALA A 138 -7.70 12.61 11.74
C ALA A 138 -7.30 11.77 12.95
N HIS A 139 -6.25 12.19 13.66
CA HIS A 139 -5.68 11.44 14.78
C HIS A 139 -5.77 12.21 16.10
N ARG A 140 -5.90 11.45 17.19
CA ARG A 140 -5.89 11.94 18.58
C ARG A 140 -4.65 11.51 19.35
N VAL A 141 -3.89 10.61 18.76
CA VAL A 141 -2.64 10.09 19.28
C VAL A 141 -1.65 10.04 18.14
N ASP A 142 -0.49 10.64 18.35
CA ASP A 142 0.59 10.64 17.39
C ASP A 142 1.11 9.22 17.16
N GLU A 143 1.34 8.90 15.90
CA GLU A 143 1.70 7.56 15.46
C GLU A 143 3.11 7.15 15.92
N THR A 144 4.00 8.11 16.08
CA THR A 144 5.41 7.89 16.42
C THR A 144 5.67 8.07 17.90
N THR A 145 5.15 9.15 18.51
CA THR A 145 5.46 9.55 19.89
C THR A 145 4.48 9.01 20.92
N ALA A 146 3.29 8.59 20.48
CA ALA A 146 2.15 8.25 21.34
C ALA A 146 1.59 9.43 22.15
N GLU A 147 1.99 10.66 21.87
CA GLU A 147 1.45 11.84 22.50
C GLU A 147 -0.01 12.08 22.15
N THR A 148 -0.72 12.79 23.03
CA THR A 148 -2.08 13.22 22.72
C THR A 148 -2.04 14.45 21.84
N VAL A 149 -2.62 14.33 20.66
CA VAL A 149 -2.63 15.36 19.63
C VAL A 149 -4.04 15.62 19.10
N ARG A 150 -4.15 16.65 18.27
CA ARG A 150 -5.21 16.83 17.29
C ARG A 150 -4.54 17.00 15.96
N SER A 151 -4.46 15.91 15.21
CA SER A 151 -3.83 15.89 13.90
C SER A 151 -4.88 15.73 12.81
N PHE A 152 -4.59 16.35 11.68
CA PHE A 152 -5.31 16.18 10.42
C PHE A 152 -4.28 16.13 9.29
N GLY A 153 -4.37 15.13 8.45
CA GLY A 153 -3.51 14.99 7.27
C GLY A 153 -4.29 14.45 6.08
N THR A 154 -3.63 14.46 4.94
CA THR A 154 -4.15 13.83 3.72
C THR A 154 -2.99 13.21 2.96
N GLU A 155 -3.02 11.91 2.76
CA GLU A 155 -2.07 11.28 1.86
C GLU A 155 -2.62 11.24 0.44
N PHE A 156 -1.86 11.77 -0.51
CA PHE A 156 -2.12 11.70 -1.94
C PHE A 156 -1.20 10.66 -2.57
N ARG A 157 -1.78 9.74 -3.34
CA ARG A 157 -1.02 8.75 -4.11
C ARG A 157 -1.40 8.82 -5.58
N LEU A 158 -0.39 8.80 -6.44
CA LEU A 158 -0.58 8.57 -7.87
C LEU A 158 0.07 7.23 -8.21
N ALA A 159 -0.75 6.25 -8.53
CA ALA A 159 -0.34 4.88 -8.78
C ALA A 159 -0.36 4.55 -10.27
N PHE A 160 0.68 3.85 -10.69
CA PHE A 160 0.84 3.28 -12.02
C PHE A 160 1.11 1.80 -11.87
N ASP A 161 0.55 0.96 -12.75
CA ASP A 161 0.97 -0.43 -12.83
C ASP A 161 0.90 -0.97 -14.26
N ARG A 162 1.63 -2.06 -14.47
CA ARG A 162 1.65 -2.77 -15.75
C ARG A 162 2.09 -4.21 -15.55
N GLU A 163 1.43 -5.13 -16.24
CA GLU A 163 1.96 -6.46 -16.40
C GLU A 163 3.20 -6.46 -17.29
N LEU A 164 4.33 -6.92 -16.75
CA LEU A 164 5.57 -7.11 -17.48
C LEU A 164 5.58 -8.45 -18.23
N VAL A 165 4.93 -9.44 -17.63
CA VAL A 165 4.66 -10.75 -18.24
C VAL A 165 3.17 -11.05 -17.96
N PRO A 166 2.34 -11.18 -19.02
CA PRO A 166 0.92 -11.40 -18.86
C PRO A 166 0.61 -12.53 -17.88
N ASP A 167 -0.31 -12.30 -16.97
CA ASP A 167 -0.79 -13.21 -15.90
C ASP A 167 0.31 -13.74 -14.96
N ARG A 168 1.54 -13.21 -15.02
CA ARG A 168 2.65 -13.75 -14.24
C ARG A 168 3.45 -12.72 -13.46
N VAL A 169 3.76 -11.57 -14.04
CA VAL A 169 4.61 -10.57 -13.38
C VAL A 169 4.01 -9.20 -13.57
N ILE A 170 3.74 -8.53 -12.47
CA ILE A 170 3.26 -7.16 -12.48
C ILE A 170 4.24 -6.26 -11.74
N ALA A 171 4.44 -5.05 -12.26
CA ALA A 171 5.17 -3.98 -11.60
C ALA A 171 4.21 -2.81 -11.33
N ALA A 172 4.38 -2.19 -10.17
CA ALA A 172 3.65 -0.99 -9.80
C ALA A 172 4.62 0.09 -9.32
N PHE A 173 4.23 1.35 -9.52
CA PHE A 173 4.96 2.53 -9.09
C PHE A 173 4.00 3.52 -8.46
N ASN A 174 4.34 4.08 -7.28
CA ASN A 174 3.54 5.13 -6.66
C ASN A 174 4.39 6.39 -6.44
N LEU A 175 3.76 7.55 -6.62
CA LEU A 175 4.22 8.82 -6.08
C LEU A 175 3.36 9.15 -4.87
N ILE A 176 3.98 9.64 -3.80
CA ILE A 176 3.37 9.86 -2.49
C ILE A 176 3.62 11.29 -2.06
N TYR A 177 2.59 11.95 -1.56
CA TYR A 177 2.70 13.24 -0.89
C TYR A 177 1.67 13.32 0.24
N GLU A 178 2.14 13.58 1.46
CA GLU A 178 1.32 13.60 2.66
C GLU A 178 1.64 14.85 3.50
N PRO A 179 0.86 15.93 3.40
CA PRO A 179 0.89 17.06 4.32
C PRO A 179 0.08 16.75 5.58
N GLU A 180 0.63 17.14 6.75
CA GLU A 180 0.00 16.98 8.04
C GLU A 180 0.09 18.24 8.90
N TRP A 181 -0.97 18.49 9.68
CA TRP A 181 -1.08 19.55 10.68
C TRP A 181 -1.38 18.92 12.03
N THR A 182 -0.44 19.02 12.96
CA THR A 182 -0.56 18.43 14.30
C THR A 182 -0.52 19.49 15.37
N ARG A 183 -1.56 19.53 16.21
CA ARG A 183 -1.61 20.35 17.41
C ARG A 183 -1.32 19.49 18.63
N LEU A 184 -0.21 19.74 19.30
CA LEU A 184 0.13 19.11 20.57
C LEU A 184 -0.83 19.58 21.66
N VAL A 185 -1.56 18.67 22.29
CA VAL A 185 -2.60 19.02 23.29
C VAL A 185 -1.95 19.59 24.56
N GLY A 186 -0.76 19.09 24.97
CA GLY A 186 -0.07 19.50 26.18
C GLY A 186 0.47 20.93 26.11
N SER A 187 1.13 21.31 25.01
CA SER A 187 1.78 22.63 24.82
C SER A 187 0.90 23.60 24.02
N GLY A 188 -0.05 23.11 23.24
CA GLY A 188 -0.84 23.90 22.30
C GLY A 188 -0.08 24.29 21.02
N VAL A 189 1.17 23.85 20.86
CA VAL A 189 2.02 24.13 19.69
C VAL A 189 1.38 23.47 18.45
N MET A 190 1.45 24.19 17.33
CA MET A 190 1.04 23.68 16.01
C MET A 190 2.29 23.30 15.23
N GLU A 191 2.42 22.04 14.93
CA GLU A 191 3.45 21.49 14.05
C GLU A 191 2.86 21.27 12.64
N ARG A 192 3.71 21.42 11.65
CA ARG A 192 3.37 21.18 10.24
C ARG A 192 4.49 20.38 9.64
N GLU A 193 4.14 19.28 9.02
CA GLU A 193 5.14 18.45 8.37
C GLU A 193 4.58 17.89 7.06
N SER A 194 5.44 17.36 6.24
CA SER A 194 5.03 16.64 5.05
C SER A 194 6.01 15.52 4.73
N THR A 195 5.46 14.46 4.16
CA THR A 195 6.23 13.35 3.58
C THR A 195 6.04 13.36 2.07
N ALA A 196 7.14 13.29 1.33
CA ALA A 196 7.10 13.04 -0.11
C ALA A 196 7.90 11.77 -0.42
N GLY A 197 7.44 10.99 -1.39
CA GLY A 197 8.12 9.74 -1.69
C GLY A 197 7.76 9.10 -3.01
N ALA A 198 8.47 8.02 -3.29
CA ALA A 198 8.18 7.13 -4.41
C ALA A 198 8.33 5.68 -3.95
N ALA A 199 7.49 4.82 -4.47
CA ALA A 199 7.53 3.38 -4.22
C ALA A 199 7.54 2.60 -5.53
N LEU A 200 8.25 1.49 -5.55
CA LEU A 200 8.30 0.54 -6.66
C LEU A 200 8.06 -0.85 -6.09
N GLY A 201 7.11 -1.58 -6.66
CA GLY A 201 6.81 -2.97 -6.31
C GLY A 201 6.82 -3.87 -7.54
N VAL A 202 7.26 -5.10 -7.34
CA VAL A 202 7.18 -6.15 -8.37
C VAL A 202 6.68 -7.42 -7.71
N MET A 203 5.62 -8.01 -8.28
CA MET A 203 5.04 -9.26 -7.80
C MET A 203 5.00 -10.29 -8.93
N ALA A 204 5.34 -11.53 -8.59
CA ALA A 204 5.29 -12.66 -9.51
C ALA A 204 4.28 -13.70 -9.02
N GLN A 205 3.35 -14.10 -9.89
CA GLN A 205 2.41 -15.17 -9.63
C GLN A 205 3.11 -16.53 -9.74
N LEU A 206 3.38 -17.17 -8.60
CA LEU A 206 4.03 -18.48 -8.55
C LEU A 206 3.05 -19.61 -8.81
N ARG A 207 1.79 -19.41 -8.43
CA ARG A 207 0.62 -20.27 -8.72
C ARG A 207 -0.65 -19.43 -8.59
N PRO A 208 -1.79 -19.84 -9.15
CA PRO A 208 -3.05 -19.13 -8.98
C PRO A 208 -3.35 -18.83 -7.50
N GLY A 209 -3.60 -17.56 -7.19
CA GLY A 209 -3.88 -17.08 -5.83
C GLY A 209 -2.68 -16.99 -4.90
N PHE A 210 -1.45 -17.19 -5.38
CA PHE A 210 -0.23 -16.95 -4.61
C PHE A 210 0.79 -16.15 -5.42
N LEU A 211 1.05 -14.93 -4.96
CA LEU A 211 2.08 -14.07 -5.52
C LEU A 211 3.16 -13.79 -4.47
N LEU A 212 4.38 -13.67 -4.93
CA LEU A 212 5.54 -13.30 -4.11
C LEU A 212 6.36 -12.24 -4.85
N GLY A 213 6.86 -11.28 -4.11
CA GLY A 213 7.66 -10.22 -4.69
C GLY A 213 8.30 -9.34 -3.64
N GLY A 214 8.45 -8.07 -3.95
CA GLY A 214 9.06 -7.12 -3.03
C GLY A 214 8.73 -5.69 -3.39
N GLU A 215 8.92 -4.83 -2.41
CA GLU A 215 8.68 -3.39 -2.47
C GLU A 215 9.93 -2.62 -2.05
N ALA A 216 10.19 -1.50 -2.72
CA ALA A 216 11.18 -0.51 -2.34
C ALA A 216 10.49 0.85 -2.24
N ARG A 217 10.67 1.56 -1.11
CA ARG A 217 10.08 2.89 -0.88
C ARG A 217 11.16 3.87 -0.46
N TYR A 218 11.26 4.97 -1.19
CA TYR A 218 12.10 6.10 -0.82
C TYR A 218 11.21 7.23 -0.32
N LEU A 219 11.40 7.63 0.94
CA LEU A 219 10.61 8.64 1.63
C LEU A 219 11.51 9.78 2.09
N ARG A 220 11.00 10.99 2.02
CA ARG A 220 11.62 12.22 2.53
C ARG A 220 10.62 12.94 3.42
N LYS A 221 11.02 13.20 4.66
CA LYS A 221 10.23 13.97 5.63
C LYS A 221 10.73 15.42 5.65
N TYR A 222 9.79 16.34 5.71
CA TYR A 222 10.04 17.77 5.71
C TYR A 222 9.30 18.44 6.87
N GLU A 223 9.90 19.48 7.42
CA GLU A 223 9.20 20.48 8.21
C GLU A 223 8.41 21.37 7.25
N GLY A 224 7.18 21.73 7.65
CA GLY A 224 6.23 22.44 6.80
C GLY A 224 5.51 21.56 5.76
N THR A 225 4.33 22.03 5.35
CA THR A 225 3.46 21.28 4.42
C THR A 225 3.80 21.51 2.94
N GLY A 226 4.65 22.48 2.61
CA GLY A 226 5.08 22.79 1.24
C GLY A 226 6.45 22.21 0.87
N LEU A 227 6.95 21.18 1.59
CA LEU A 227 8.28 20.59 1.39
C LEU A 227 9.41 21.61 1.65
N GLU A 228 9.26 22.43 2.71
CA GLU A 228 10.13 23.58 2.95
C GLU A 228 11.54 23.17 3.42
N GLU A 229 11.66 22.50 4.57
CA GLU A 229 12.94 22.12 5.14
C GLU A 229 13.05 20.60 5.30
N LEU A 230 14.08 20.00 4.71
CA LEU A 230 14.29 18.55 4.80
C LEU A 230 14.66 18.17 6.24
N ALA A 231 13.82 17.36 6.90
CA ALA A 231 14.10 16.76 8.21
C ALA A 231 14.92 15.47 8.08
N GLY A 232 14.62 14.64 7.06
CA GLY A 232 15.35 13.41 6.83
C GLY A 232 14.82 12.59 5.66
N GLN A 233 15.45 11.44 5.44
CA GLN A 233 15.11 10.58 4.31
C GLN A 233 15.46 9.12 4.59
N ALA A 234 14.68 8.19 4.02
CA ALA A 234 14.87 6.76 4.20
C ALA A 234 14.52 5.96 2.95
N LEU A 235 15.26 4.89 2.70
CA LEU A 235 14.97 3.86 1.72
C LEU A 235 14.61 2.58 2.47
N PHE A 236 13.37 2.14 2.33
CA PHE A 236 12.88 0.86 2.81
C PHE A 236 12.84 -0.15 1.68
N VAL A 237 13.22 -1.39 1.97
CA VAL A 237 13.12 -2.50 1.01
C VAL A 237 12.68 -3.76 1.74
N GLY A 238 11.92 -4.60 1.08
CA GLY A 238 11.55 -5.87 1.65
C GLY A 238 10.57 -6.70 0.83
N PRO A 239 10.34 -7.95 1.25
CA PRO A 239 9.44 -8.88 0.58
C PRO A 239 7.98 -8.58 0.87
N THR A 240 7.14 -8.94 -0.10
CA THR A 240 5.68 -8.98 0.00
C THR A 240 5.16 -10.30 -0.56
N ALA A 241 4.22 -10.90 0.14
CA ALA A 241 3.51 -12.11 -0.27
C ALA A 241 2.00 -11.88 -0.22
N TYR A 242 1.31 -12.29 -1.26
CA TYR A 242 -0.15 -12.26 -1.37
C TYR A 242 -0.69 -13.68 -1.47
N PHE A 243 -1.76 -13.96 -0.73
CA PHE A 243 -2.48 -15.23 -0.69
C PHE A 243 -3.98 -15.00 -0.87
N GLN A 244 -4.55 -15.53 -1.93
CA GLN A 244 -5.98 -15.67 -2.06
C GLN A 244 -6.42 -16.91 -1.26
N LEU A 245 -7.00 -16.71 -0.09
CA LEU A 245 -7.39 -17.80 0.82
C LEU A 245 -8.68 -18.48 0.37
N SER A 246 -9.58 -17.72 -0.24
CA SER A 246 -10.84 -18.19 -0.83
C SER A 246 -11.27 -17.22 -1.95
N LYS A 247 -12.44 -17.49 -2.57
CA LYS A 247 -13.03 -16.54 -3.54
C LYS A 247 -13.39 -15.17 -2.94
N ARG A 248 -13.47 -15.07 -1.61
CA ARG A 248 -13.92 -13.87 -0.90
C ARG A 248 -12.91 -13.37 0.13
N SER A 249 -11.81 -14.06 0.34
CA SER A 249 -10.85 -13.67 1.39
C SER A 249 -9.42 -13.76 0.89
N ARG A 250 -8.61 -12.83 1.34
CA ARG A 250 -7.22 -12.66 0.98
C ARG A 250 -6.36 -12.30 2.18
N LEU A 251 -5.08 -12.52 2.05
CA LEU A 251 -4.07 -12.16 3.03
C LEU A 251 -2.85 -11.60 2.30
N THR A 252 -2.44 -10.38 2.65
CA THR A 252 -1.19 -9.78 2.20
C THR A 252 -0.27 -9.62 3.39
N ALA A 253 0.96 -10.08 3.28
CA ALA A 253 1.98 -9.98 4.31
C ALA A 253 3.23 -9.33 3.74
N SER A 254 3.69 -8.25 4.38
CA SER A 254 4.87 -7.50 3.95
C SER A 254 5.78 -7.21 5.12
N TYR A 255 7.07 -7.17 4.83
CA TYR A 255 8.09 -6.75 5.76
C TYR A 255 9.06 -5.82 5.05
N SER A 256 9.49 -4.76 5.71
CA SER A 256 10.47 -3.82 5.18
C SER A 256 11.53 -3.49 6.21
N VAL A 257 12.76 -3.30 5.73
CA VAL A 257 13.87 -2.80 6.54
C VAL A 257 14.38 -1.50 5.92
N GLN A 258 14.71 -0.52 6.75
CA GLN A 258 15.43 0.65 6.30
C GLN A 258 16.83 0.24 5.87
N ALA A 259 17.04 0.14 4.54
CA ALA A 259 18.31 -0.25 3.94
C ALA A 259 19.31 0.90 3.94
N TRP A 260 18.81 2.12 3.83
CA TRP A 260 19.56 3.36 3.86
C TRP A 260 18.68 4.49 4.38
N GLY A 261 19.29 5.51 5.00
CA GLY A 261 18.60 6.72 5.42
C GLY A 261 19.56 7.74 6.01
N ARG A 262 19.09 8.98 6.15
CA ARG A 262 19.92 10.06 6.71
C ARG A 262 19.03 11.16 7.29
N PRO A 263 19.14 11.46 8.60
CA PRO A 263 18.61 12.70 9.16
C PRO A 263 19.32 13.90 8.52
N ALA A 264 18.63 15.02 8.36
CA ALA A 264 19.23 16.23 7.83
C ALA A 264 20.44 16.68 8.68
N GLY A 265 21.48 17.16 8.02
CA GLY A 265 22.72 17.58 8.69
C GLY A 265 23.55 16.46 9.32
N SER A 266 23.17 15.18 9.20
CA SER A 266 23.86 14.04 9.78
C SER A 266 24.69 13.27 8.74
N ILE A 267 25.71 12.53 9.20
CA ILE A 267 26.50 11.57 8.39
C ILE A 267 26.04 10.12 8.60
N ALA A 268 25.00 9.91 9.40
CA ALA A 268 24.46 8.57 9.65
C ALA A 268 24.04 7.86 8.35
N SER A 269 24.09 6.54 8.34
CA SER A 269 23.66 5.71 7.20
C SER A 269 22.21 5.24 7.31
N LEU A 270 21.53 5.54 8.43
CA LEU A 270 20.14 5.31 8.70
C LEU A 270 19.52 6.52 9.35
N ASP A 271 18.27 6.81 9.01
CA ASP A 271 17.47 7.83 9.66
C ASP A 271 16.53 7.18 10.69
N LEU A 272 17.04 6.93 11.87
CA LEU A 272 16.27 6.39 12.98
C LEU A 272 15.70 7.47 13.93
N VAL A 273 15.80 8.73 13.53
CA VAL A 273 15.15 9.88 14.19
C VAL A 273 13.74 10.04 13.61
N ASN A 274 13.66 10.24 12.30
CA ASN A 274 12.38 10.46 11.61
C ASN A 274 11.64 9.16 11.29
N PHE A 275 12.36 8.07 11.06
CA PHE A 275 11.81 6.77 10.67
C PHE A 275 12.22 5.66 11.64
N GLU A 276 11.61 4.50 11.50
CA GLU A 276 11.96 3.27 12.22
C GLU A 276 12.88 2.36 11.38
N ARG A 277 13.51 1.39 12.05
CA ARG A 277 14.40 0.42 11.40
C ARG A 277 13.65 -0.63 10.60
N HIS A 278 12.52 -1.10 11.14
CA HIS A 278 11.75 -2.22 10.59
C HIS A 278 10.27 -1.89 10.57
N GLN A 279 9.61 -2.30 9.50
CA GLN A 279 8.16 -2.26 9.35
C GLN A 279 7.65 -3.65 8.97
N ALA A 280 6.50 -4.03 9.52
CA ALA A 280 5.79 -5.25 9.12
C ALA A 280 4.31 -4.92 8.94
N ARG A 281 3.68 -5.44 7.89
CA ARG A 281 2.26 -5.22 7.63
C ARG A 281 1.58 -6.54 7.29
N LEU A 282 0.41 -6.74 7.86
CA LEU A 282 -0.47 -7.86 7.59
C LEU A 282 -1.86 -7.31 7.28
N ILE A 283 -2.38 -7.62 6.11
CA ILE A 283 -3.68 -7.17 5.63
C ILE A 283 -4.54 -8.41 5.38
N PHE A 284 -5.68 -8.48 6.03
CA PHE A 284 -6.70 -9.49 5.77
C PHE A 284 -7.94 -8.81 5.21
N GLY A 285 -8.42 -9.26 4.05
CA GLY A 285 -9.62 -8.74 3.41
C GLY A 285 -10.68 -9.82 3.24
N PHE A 286 -11.94 -9.40 3.33
CA PHE A 286 -13.11 -10.28 3.16
C PHE A 286 -14.25 -9.56 2.45
N ASN A 287 -14.61 -10.05 1.23
CA ASN A 287 -15.72 -9.55 0.42
C ASN A 287 -17.05 -10.19 0.85
N PHE A 288 -18.11 -9.38 0.98
CA PHE A 288 -19.43 -9.83 1.46
C PHE A 288 -20.62 -9.28 0.65
#